data_92e91f3ade371cfcab372a13c3811da1
#
_entry.id   92e91f3ade371cfcab372a13c3811da1
#
_cell.length_a   1.000
_cell.length_b   1.000
_cell.length_c   1.000
_cell.angle_alpha   90.00
_cell.angle_beta   90.00
_cell.angle_gamma   90.00
#
_symmetry.space_group_name_H-M   'P 1'
#
loop_
_entity.id
_entity.type
_entity.pdbx_description
1 polymer ?
#
loop_
_entity_poly.entity_id
_entity_poly.type
_entity_poly.pdbx_seq_one_letter_code
_entity_poly.pdbx_strand_id
1 'polypeptide(L)'
;MRPDGQDGVPRRLTEYTPAEIYVRRVIRPRYARPAQEQREGQSPIAQAPAPGAPLGRSKAGVSLVSHIILSKYLEHLPLHRLIARFARGGLKIPPQTIGDWTKRGTQLLDILYQRYGKWLFGSDYLQMDETTIKVLEDGKGKCHLGYYWVVFDPVRRASYFHYHPGRDQGLPLKLLKDFRGTLQCDGYGAYGAVQKLRPDQVRLANCMAHVRREFFEAKSNDEKRATEALALIQKMYGVEAEARHLQLGPQERLALRREKLSPLFEVFKTWLDHHIGQVTPASAIGKAIAYALRRWPNMQIALQDGRVELDNNLVENAIRPVAIGRKNYLFAGSHEAAKRAAMVYTFFSACKQAGVNPEIWLADVLSRIADTKIGDLHHLFRKPPRNPVHHRQCYAPRVSPGFQFCGNRWWRSPIFVSAMRESTSASQISGFTPACLQAEKKV
;
A
#
# COMPACT_ATOMS: atom_id res chain seq x y z
N MET A 1 62.02 27.16 16.28
CA MET A 1 60.99 26.14 16.58
C MET A 1 59.94 26.22 15.47
N ARG A 2 59.89 25.22 14.58
CA ARG A 2 58.82 25.03 13.62
C ARG A 2 57.68 24.29 14.36
N PRO A 3 56.42 24.66 14.26
CA PRO A 3 55.34 23.87 14.81
C PRO A 3 55.25 22.58 13.95
N ASP A 4 55.37 21.45 14.60
CA ASP A 4 55.18 20.15 14.00
C ASP A 4 53.81 20.09 13.36
N GLY A 5 53.79 19.84 12.04
CA GLY A 5 52.57 19.61 11.30
C GLY A 5 51.90 18.29 11.78
N GLN A 6 50.95 18.44 12.65
CA GLN A 6 49.97 17.41 12.84
C GLN A 6 49.04 17.46 11.61
N ASP A 7 49.28 16.58 10.66
CA ASP A 7 48.34 16.21 9.62
C ASP A 7 47.10 15.60 10.31
N GLY A 8 46.30 16.47 10.86
CA GLY A 8 45.03 16.08 11.46
C GLY A 8 44.13 15.49 10.38
N VAL A 9 43.88 14.21 10.42
CA VAL A 9 42.88 13.57 9.58
C VAL A 9 41.56 14.36 9.78
N PRO A 10 41.00 14.95 8.73
CA PRO A 10 39.83 15.82 8.87
C PRO A 10 38.68 15.02 9.48
N ARG A 11 38.28 15.37 10.69
CA ARG A 11 37.17 14.73 11.39
C ARG A 11 35.87 15.07 10.65
N ARG A 12 35.27 14.09 9.98
CA ARG A 12 33.98 14.25 9.30
C ARG A 12 32.88 14.15 10.35
N LEU A 13 32.14 15.22 10.55
CA LEU A 13 30.91 15.25 11.36
C LEU A 13 29.72 15.28 10.44
N THR A 14 28.68 14.54 10.82
CA THR A 14 27.38 14.59 10.14
C THR A 14 26.50 15.58 10.88
N GLU A 15 26.14 16.68 10.21
CA GLU A 15 25.29 17.73 10.75
C GLU A 15 23.88 17.63 10.16
N TYR A 16 22.88 18.12 10.89
CA TYR A 16 21.47 18.16 10.47
C TYR A 16 20.99 19.60 10.34
N THR A 17 20.52 19.96 9.15
CA THR A 17 19.80 21.22 8.90
C THR A 17 18.30 20.92 8.87
N PRO A 18 17.48 21.49 9.78
CA PRO A 18 16.04 21.32 9.77
C PRO A 18 15.41 21.77 8.45
N ALA A 19 14.31 21.11 8.07
CA ALA A 19 13.53 21.50 6.90
C ALA A 19 12.95 22.91 7.10
N GLU A 20 13.08 23.75 6.09
CA GLU A 20 12.58 25.11 6.09
C GLU A 20 11.23 25.24 5.40
N ILE A 21 10.39 26.14 5.92
CA ILE A 21 9.13 26.54 5.30
C ILE A 21 9.31 27.96 4.75
N TYR A 22 9.05 28.13 3.46
CA TYR A 22 9.21 29.41 2.80
C TYR A 22 7.99 29.80 1.98
N VAL A 23 7.83 31.09 1.73
CA VAL A 23 6.78 31.63 0.86
C VAL A 23 7.37 31.92 -0.52
N ARG A 24 6.86 31.21 -1.54
CA ARG A 24 7.22 31.46 -2.93
C ARG A 24 6.30 32.51 -3.53
N ARG A 25 6.82 33.70 -3.85
CA ARG A 25 6.10 34.73 -4.59
C ARG A 25 6.25 34.48 -6.08
N VAL A 26 5.14 34.30 -6.79
CA VAL A 26 5.11 34.13 -8.25
C VAL A 26 4.61 35.44 -8.87
N ILE A 27 5.47 36.10 -9.64
CA ILE A 27 5.14 37.33 -10.36
C ILE A 27 4.86 36.95 -11.81
N ARG A 28 3.72 37.37 -12.33
CA ARG A 28 3.27 37.10 -13.71
C ARG A 28 2.99 38.45 -14.36
N PRO A 29 3.97 39.03 -15.09
CA PRO A 29 3.75 40.28 -15.78
C PRO A 29 2.67 40.13 -16.86
N ARG A 30 1.96 41.21 -17.13
CA ARG A 30 0.99 41.31 -18.21
C ARG A 30 1.60 42.19 -19.28
N TYR A 31 1.47 41.78 -20.53
CA TYR A 31 1.96 42.50 -21.70
C TYR A 31 0.78 42.85 -22.60
N ALA A 32 0.68 44.10 -23.05
CA ALA A 32 -0.24 44.50 -24.10
C ALA A 32 0.26 43.98 -25.42
N ARG A 33 -0.60 43.36 -26.23
CA ARG A 33 -0.26 42.98 -27.63
C ARG A 33 -0.30 44.23 -28.48
N PRO A 34 0.69 44.47 -29.35
CA PRO A 34 0.62 45.52 -30.35
C PRO A 34 -0.64 45.37 -31.21
N ALA A 35 -1.24 46.49 -31.66
CA ALA A 35 -2.47 46.47 -32.43
C ALA A 35 -2.38 45.60 -33.69
N GLN A 36 -1.20 45.54 -34.30
CA GLN A 36 -0.91 44.73 -35.50
C GLN A 36 -0.90 43.21 -35.26
N GLU A 37 -0.74 42.75 -33.99
CA GLU A 37 -0.72 41.35 -33.60
C GLU A 37 -2.04 40.88 -32.97
N GLN A 38 -3.03 41.75 -32.83
CA GLN A 38 -4.32 41.44 -32.27
C GLN A 38 -5.16 40.68 -33.32
N ARG A 39 -5.50 39.45 -32.99
CA ARG A 39 -6.42 38.61 -33.81
C ARG A 39 -7.80 38.65 -33.20
N GLU A 40 -8.83 38.60 -34.05
CA GLU A 40 -10.21 38.51 -33.62
C GLU A 40 -10.43 37.31 -32.72
N GLY A 41 -11.09 37.52 -31.57
CA GLY A 41 -11.29 36.47 -30.54
C GLY A 41 -10.12 36.22 -29.57
N GLN A 42 -8.97 36.92 -29.74
CA GLN A 42 -7.85 36.83 -28.79
C GLN A 42 -7.84 38.00 -27.82
N SER A 43 -7.48 37.72 -26.55
CA SER A 43 -7.28 38.78 -25.56
C SER A 43 -6.17 39.74 -26.00
N PRO A 44 -6.37 41.07 -25.91
CA PRO A 44 -5.32 42.06 -26.18
C PRO A 44 -4.18 42.01 -25.16
N ILE A 45 -4.35 41.27 -24.08
CA ILE A 45 -3.35 41.09 -23.01
C ILE A 45 -2.77 39.69 -23.08
N ALA A 46 -1.45 39.58 -23.15
CA ALA A 46 -0.70 38.35 -23.02
C ALA A 46 -0.18 38.22 -21.57
N GLN A 47 -0.45 37.08 -20.93
CA GLN A 47 0.09 36.76 -19.62
C GLN A 47 0.44 35.28 -19.58
N ALA A 48 1.59 34.93 -18.97
CA ALA A 48 1.95 33.53 -18.78
C ALA A 48 0.88 32.78 -17.96
N PRO A 49 0.60 31.51 -18.24
CA PRO A 49 -0.34 30.72 -17.45
C PRO A 49 0.07 30.68 -15.99
N ALA A 50 -0.89 30.57 -15.08
CA ALA A 50 -0.58 30.38 -13.67
C ALA A 50 0.13 29.05 -13.48
N PRO A 51 1.15 28.95 -12.58
CA PRO A 51 1.68 27.64 -12.21
C PRO A 51 0.57 26.76 -11.66
N GLY A 52 0.61 25.48 -12.03
CA GLY A 52 -0.36 24.50 -11.52
C GLY A 52 -0.39 24.53 -10.00
N ALA A 53 -1.58 24.68 -9.44
CA ALA A 53 -1.82 24.60 -8.00
C ALA A 53 -2.71 23.39 -7.75
N PRO A 54 -2.25 22.34 -7.05
CA PRO A 54 -3.00 21.10 -6.89
C PRO A 54 -4.33 21.32 -6.19
N LEU A 55 -4.43 22.33 -5.36
CA LEU A 55 -5.63 22.69 -4.60
C LEU A 55 -6.28 23.99 -5.08
N GLY A 56 -6.11 24.38 -6.35
CA GLY A 56 -6.70 25.59 -6.93
C GLY A 56 -6.21 26.87 -6.23
N ARG A 57 -7.12 27.69 -5.70
CA ARG A 57 -6.77 28.98 -5.03
C ARG A 57 -6.14 28.83 -3.64
N SER A 58 -5.71 27.64 -3.23
CA SER A 58 -5.07 27.42 -1.93
C SER A 58 -3.71 28.12 -1.84
N LYS A 59 -3.35 28.56 -0.62
CA LYS A 59 -2.01 29.04 -0.31
C LYS A 59 -0.97 27.92 -0.13
N ALA A 60 -1.40 26.65 -0.06
CA ALA A 60 -0.50 25.50 0.07
C ALA A 60 0.07 25.12 -1.29
N GLY A 61 1.38 25.13 -1.42
CA GLY A 61 2.09 24.57 -2.56
C GLY A 61 2.11 23.03 -2.51
N VAL A 62 2.46 22.41 -3.65
CA VAL A 62 2.53 20.94 -3.78
C VAL A 62 3.42 20.31 -2.71
N SER A 63 4.60 20.85 -2.45
CA SER A 63 5.55 20.33 -1.47
C SER A 63 4.98 20.31 -0.05
N LEU A 64 4.26 21.37 0.36
CA LEU A 64 3.62 21.42 1.68
C LEU A 64 2.50 20.40 1.79
N VAL A 65 1.65 20.26 0.77
CA VAL A 65 0.55 19.26 0.77
C VAL A 65 1.12 17.85 0.80
N SER A 66 2.14 17.55 -0.01
CA SER A 66 2.82 16.25 -0.01
C SER A 66 3.43 15.93 1.35
N HIS A 67 4.14 16.89 1.95
CA HIS A 67 4.73 16.74 3.28
C HIS A 67 3.67 16.45 4.37
N ILE A 68 2.53 17.15 4.34
CA ILE A 68 1.44 16.92 5.29
C ILE A 68 0.88 15.49 5.13
N ILE A 69 0.62 15.05 3.91
CA ILE A 69 0.08 13.71 3.63
C ILE A 69 1.09 12.63 4.05
N LEU A 70 2.37 12.82 3.70
CA LEU A 70 3.44 11.90 4.04
C LEU A 70 3.62 11.79 5.56
N SER A 71 3.76 12.92 6.25
CA SER A 71 3.91 12.93 7.71
C SER A 71 2.75 12.26 8.41
N LYS A 72 1.51 12.45 7.93
CA LYS A 72 0.33 11.83 8.53
C LYS A 72 0.27 10.31 8.32
N TYR A 73 0.53 9.81 7.12
CA TYR A 73 0.23 8.42 6.75
C TYR A 73 1.47 7.51 6.66
N LEU A 74 2.65 8.05 6.38
CA LEU A 74 3.89 7.29 6.34
C LEU A 74 4.66 7.37 7.67
N GLU A 75 4.78 8.58 8.23
CA GLU A 75 5.43 8.83 9.52
C GLU A 75 4.45 8.68 10.70
N HIS A 76 3.17 8.44 10.42
CA HIS A 76 2.10 8.27 11.39
C HIS A 76 1.90 9.45 12.37
N LEU A 77 2.27 10.66 11.94
CA LEU A 77 2.19 11.86 12.77
C LEU A 77 0.76 12.44 12.77
N PRO A 78 0.06 12.50 13.91
CA PRO A 78 -1.24 13.15 13.98
C PRO A 78 -1.19 14.62 13.58
N LEU A 79 -2.23 15.12 12.90
CA LEU A 79 -2.23 16.50 12.39
C LEU A 79 -2.01 17.56 13.48
N HIS A 80 -2.52 17.35 14.70
CA HIS A 80 -2.29 18.30 15.80
C HIS A 80 -0.81 18.42 16.19
N ARG A 81 -0.05 17.31 16.15
CA ARG A 81 1.41 17.32 16.39
C ARG A 81 2.15 17.99 15.25
N LEU A 82 1.69 17.80 14.00
CA LEU A 82 2.25 18.47 12.84
C LEU A 82 2.01 19.98 12.89
N ILE A 83 0.80 20.43 13.30
CA ILE A 83 0.49 21.85 13.54
C ILE A 83 1.41 22.44 14.59
N ALA A 84 1.62 21.74 15.71
CA ALA A 84 2.54 22.18 16.75
C ALA A 84 3.99 22.27 16.25
N ARG A 85 4.42 21.33 15.38
CA ARG A 85 5.73 21.37 14.72
C ARG A 85 5.87 22.60 13.83
N PHE A 86 4.86 22.90 13.00
CA PHE A 86 4.86 24.09 12.14
C PHE A 86 4.87 25.38 12.95
N ALA A 87 4.12 25.44 14.06
CA ALA A 87 4.08 26.61 14.94
C ALA A 87 5.45 26.91 15.56
N ARG A 88 6.23 25.88 15.94
CA ARG A 88 7.62 26.07 16.41
C ARG A 88 8.54 26.63 15.31
N GLY A 89 8.28 26.33 14.05
CA GLY A 89 8.95 26.91 12.89
C GLY A 89 8.37 28.23 12.42
N GLY A 90 7.50 28.88 13.23
CA GLY A 90 6.93 30.22 12.92
C GLY A 90 5.68 30.18 12.03
N LEU A 91 5.23 29.01 11.54
CA LEU A 91 4.05 28.91 10.68
C LEU A 91 2.82 28.44 11.48
N LYS A 92 1.85 29.33 11.67
CA LYS A 92 0.57 29.02 12.31
C LYS A 92 -0.47 28.63 11.26
N ILE A 93 -0.94 27.37 11.28
CA ILE A 93 -1.97 26.84 10.39
C ILE A 93 -3.17 26.42 11.24
N PRO A 94 -4.38 26.92 10.95
CA PRO A 94 -5.60 26.47 11.63
C PRO A 94 -5.85 24.96 11.40
N PRO A 95 -6.33 24.21 12.40
CA PRO A 95 -6.62 22.78 12.26
C PRO A 95 -7.56 22.45 11.09
N GLN A 96 -8.56 23.27 10.86
CA GLN A 96 -9.50 23.12 9.75
C GLN A 96 -8.78 23.22 8.40
N THR A 97 -7.87 24.17 8.25
CA THR A 97 -7.12 24.40 7.00
C THR A 97 -6.22 23.22 6.66
N ILE A 98 -5.44 22.70 7.63
CA ILE A 98 -4.56 21.56 7.38
C ILE A 98 -5.39 20.28 7.09
N GLY A 99 -6.54 20.13 7.75
CA GLY A 99 -7.51 19.07 7.49
C GLY A 99 -8.07 19.14 6.06
N ASP A 100 -8.46 20.34 5.59
CA ASP A 100 -8.95 20.56 4.23
C ASP A 100 -7.87 20.29 3.17
N TRP A 101 -6.65 20.77 3.37
CA TRP A 101 -5.54 20.47 2.47
C TRP A 101 -5.25 18.98 2.38
N THR A 102 -5.27 18.26 3.51
CA THR A 102 -5.12 16.80 3.54
C THR A 102 -6.25 16.11 2.77
N LYS A 103 -7.50 16.52 3.01
CA LYS A 103 -8.69 15.99 2.33
C LYS A 103 -8.59 16.17 0.82
N ARG A 104 -8.41 17.41 0.37
CA ARG A 104 -8.39 17.77 -1.06
C ARG A 104 -7.18 17.15 -1.77
N GLY A 105 -5.99 17.18 -1.18
CA GLY A 105 -4.80 16.57 -1.76
C GLY A 105 -4.93 15.06 -1.93
N THR A 106 -5.54 14.35 -0.96
CA THR A 106 -5.78 12.91 -1.08
C THR A 106 -6.89 12.57 -2.07
N GLN A 107 -7.93 13.40 -2.21
CA GLN A 107 -9.01 13.19 -3.17
C GLN A 107 -8.53 13.19 -4.63
N LEU A 108 -7.48 13.94 -4.96
CA LEU A 108 -6.88 13.94 -6.29
C LEU A 108 -6.35 12.55 -6.70
N LEU A 109 -6.03 11.70 -5.74
CA LEU A 109 -5.50 10.36 -6.01
C LEU A 109 -6.58 9.32 -6.36
N ASP A 110 -7.87 9.65 -6.21
CA ASP A 110 -8.97 8.68 -6.34
C ASP A 110 -8.99 8.01 -7.72
N ILE A 111 -8.83 8.77 -8.80
CA ILE A 111 -8.83 8.21 -10.15
C ILE A 111 -7.67 7.22 -10.38
N LEU A 112 -6.50 7.49 -9.79
CA LEU A 112 -5.37 6.57 -9.85
C LEU A 112 -5.65 5.31 -9.01
N TYR A 113 -6.26 5.48 -7.85
CA TYR A 113 -6.63 4.38 -6.97
C TYR A 113 -7.62 3.42 -7.64
N GLN A 114 -8.64 3.93 -8.32
CA GLN A 114 -9.59 3.13 -9.08
C GLN A 114 -8.90 2.30 -10.18
N ARG A 115 -8.00 2.91 -10.93
CA ARG A 115 -7.24 2.21 -11.98
C ARG A 115 -6.29 1.16 -11.43
N TYR A 116 -5.57 1.51 -10.37
CA TYR A 116 -4.67 0.59 -9.70
C TYR A 116 -5.42 -0.65 -9.17
N GLY A 117 -6.61 -0.46 -8.59
CA GLY A 117 -7.46 -1.54 -8.14
C GLY A 117 -7.85 -2.48 -9.30
N LYS A 118 -8.33 -1.95 -10.42
CA LYS A 118 -8.68 -2.76 -11.61
C LYS A 118 -7.50 -3.62 -12.07
N TRP A 119 -6.30 -3.05 -12.14
CA TRP A 119 -5.10 -3.77 -12.51
C TRP A 119 -4.74 -4.87 -11.51
N LEU A 120 -4.81 -4.59 -10.21
CA LEU A 120 -4.46 -5.57 -9.17
C LEU A 120 -5.43 -6.76 -9.17
N PHE A 121 -6.74 -6.49 -9.27
CA PHE A 121 -7.76 -7.53 -9.32
C PHE A 121 -7.77 -8.37 -10.63
N GLY A 122 -7.03 -7.97 -11.65
CA GLY A 122 -6.73 -8.79 -12.83
C GLY A 122 -5.64 -9.84 -12.62
N SER A 123 -5.14 -10.04 -11.39
CA SER A 123 -4.24 -11.13 -11.04
C SER A 123 -5.00 -12.44 -10.86
N ASP A 124 -4.31 -13.57 -11.03
CA ASP A 124 -4.85 -14.92 -10.81
C ASP A 124 -4.41 -15.54 -9.46
N TYR A 125 -3.60 -14.81 -8.67
CA TYR A 125 -3.23 -15.18 -7.31
C TYR A 125 -3.21 -13.97 -6.40
N LEU A 126 -4.08 -13.96 -5.38
CA LEU A 126 -4.19 -12.90 -4.41
C LEU A 126 -4.18 -13.45 -2.98
N GLN A 127 -3.60 -12.68 -2.07
CA GLN A 127 -3.79 -12.84 -0.62
C GLN A 127 -4.73 -11.77 -0.12
N MET A 128 -5.58 -12.11 0.86
CA MET A 128 -6.52 -11.15 1.45
C MET A 128 -6.60 -11.34 2.96
N ASP A 129 -6.63 -10.19 3.66
CA ASP A 129 -6.78 -10.12 5.12
C ASP A 129 -7.39 -8.78 5.51
N GLU A 130 -7.87 -8.63 6.74
CA GLU A 130 -8.45 -7.38 7.22
C GLU A 130 -7.90 -6.97 8.59
N THR A 131 -7.93 -5.67 8.84
CA THR A 131 -7.53 -5.08 10.12
C THR A 131 -8.48 -3.99 10.56
N THR A 132 -8.70 -3.87 11.86
CA THR A 132 -9.65 -2.91 12.44
C THR A 132 -9.11 -1.48 12.42
N ILE A 133 -10.02 -0.53 12.33
CA ILE A 133 -9.78 0.91 12.56
C ILE A 133 -10.97 1.54 13.28
N LYS A 134 -10.70 2.30 14.34
CA LYS A 134 -11.73 3.13 14.97
C LYS A 134 -12.02 4.35 14.10
N VAL A 135 -13.29 4.70 13.96
CA VAL A 135 -13.75 5.83 13.15
C VAL A 135 -14.69 6.69 13.98
N LEU A 136 -14.47 8.00 13.98
CA LEU A 136 -15.40 8.93 14.63
C LEU A 136 -16.71 8.98 13.84
N GLU A 137 -17.82 8.98 14.56
CA GLU A 137 -19.16 9.25 14.02
C GLU A 137 -19.74 10.44 14.77
N ASP A 138 -20.22 11.41 14.02
CA ASP A 138 -20.80 12.62 14.57
C ASP A 138 -22.01 12.30 15.48
N GLY A 139 -22.07 12.96 16.63
CA GLY A 139 -23.21 12.85 17.56
C GLY A 139 -23.28 11.58 18.41
N LYS A 140 -22.41 10.57 18.21
CA LYS A 140 -22.53 9.27 18.91
C LYS A 140 -21.66 9.12 20.17
N GLY A 141 -20.75 10.04 20.46
CA GLY A 141 -19.87 10.01 21.64
C GLY A 141 -18.90 8.81 21.71
N LYS A 142 -18.96 7.89 20.72
CA LYS A 142 -18.12 6.70 20.61
C LYS A 142 -17.62 6.48 19.19
N CYS A 143 -16.48 5.77 19.07
CA CYS A 143 -15.98 5.40 17.75
C CYS A 143 -16.69 4.15 17.21
N HIS A 144 -17.01 4.18 15.92
CA HIS A 144 -17.39 3.00 15.16
C HIS A 144 -16.15 2.12 14.88
N LEU A 145 -16.30 0.81 14.90
CA LEU A 145 -15.26 -0.14 14.54
C LEU A 145 -15.40 -0.51 13.05
N GLY A 146 -14.63 0.16 12.21
CA GLY A 146 -14.51 -0.17 10.79
C GLY A 146 -13.31 -1.06 10.48
N TYR A 147 -13.12 -1.41 9.21
CA TYR A 147 -12.09 -2.34 8.74
C TYR A 147 -11.38 -1.84 7.49
N TYR A 148 -10.06 -2.03 7.45
CA TYR A 148 -9.31 -2.02 6.21
C TYR A 148 -9.18 -3.46 5.74
N TRP A 149 -9.71 -3.73 4.56
CA TRP A 149 -9.52 -4.95 3.82
C TRP A 149 -8.34 -4.78 2.91
N VAL A 150 -7.37 -5.66 3.03
CA VAL A 150 -6.10 -5.54 2.31
C VAL A 150 -5.97 -6.73 1.37
N VAL A 151 -5.79 -6.42 0.10
CA VAL A 151 -5.52 -7.39 -0.96
C VAL A 151 -4.07 -7.25 -1.37
N PHE A 152 -3.35 -8.34 -1.43
CA PHE A 152 -1.95 -8.38 -1.83
C PHE A 152 -1.75 -9.36 -2.99
N ASP A 153 -1.07 -8.92 -4.02
CA ASP A 153 -0.61 -9.77 -5.11
C ASP A 153 0.85 -10.18 -4.84
N PRO A 154 1.13 -11.44 -4.48
CA PRO A 154 2.48 -11.91 -4.18
C PRO A 154 3.42 -11.89 -5.39
N VAL A 155 2.89 -12.12 -6.59
CA VAL A 155 3.65 -12.19 -7.83
C VAL A 155 4.07 -10.77 -8.26
N ARG A 156 3.12 -9.85 -8.27
CA ARG A 156 3.36 -8.45 -8.63
C ARG A 156 3.88 -7.62 -7.46
N ARG A 157 3.92 -8.17 -6.24
CA ARG A 157 4.31 -7.49 -5.00
C ARG A 157 3.56 -6.17 -4.82
N ALA A 158 2.25 -6.22 -4.98
CA ALA A 158 1.38 -5.06 -5.00
C ALA A 158 0.26 -5.22 -3.96
N SER A 159 -0.10 -4.14 -3.26
CA SER A 159 -1.17 -4.15 -2.26
C SER A 159 -2.23 -3.11 -2.55
N TYR A 160 -3.48 -3.44 -2.20
CA TYR A 160 -4.63 -2.57 -2.31
C TYR A 160 -5.39 -2.56 -0.98
N PHE A 161 -5.53 -1.40 -0.37
CA PHE A 161 -6.27 -1.21 0.87
C PHE A 161 -7.65 -0.67 0.54
N HIS A 162 -8.67 -1.29 1.11
CA HIS A 162 -10.06 -0.84 0.95
C HIS A 162 -10.71 -0.66 2.32
N TYR A 163 -11.29 0.50 2.58
CA TYR A 163 -12.02 0.74 3.80
C TYR A 163 -13.49 0.33 3.67
N HIS A 164 -14.00 -0.40 4.68
CA HIS A 164 -15.43 -0.70 4.83
C HIS A 164 -15.86 -0.55 6.29
N PRO A 165 -17.08 -0.03 6.57
CA PRO A 165 -17.55 0.12 7.93
C PRO A 165 -17.81 -1.21 8.63
N GLY A 166 -18.17 -2.28 7.91
CA GLY A 166 -18.48 -3.59 8.49
C GLY A 166 -17.44 -4.67 8.13
N ARG A 167 -17.56 -5.81 8.82
CA ARG A 167 -16.83 -7.06 8.52
C ARG A 167 -17.83 -8.11 8.00
N ASP A 168 -18.67 -7.73 7.04
CA ASP A 168 -19.66 -8.62 6.46
C ASP A 168 -19.11 -9.37 5.23
N GLN A 169 -19.82 -10.43 4.84
CA GLN A 169 -19.45 -11.28 3.70
C GLN A 169 -19.68 -10.58 2.35
N GLY A 170 -20.50 -9.54 2.30
CA GLY A 170 -20.85 -8.85 1.06
C GLY A 170 -19.66 -8.13 0.43
N LEU A 171 -18.72 -7.63 1.25
CA LEU A 171 -17.61 -6.88 0.71
C LEU A 171 -16.61 -7.74 -0.07
N PRO A 172 -16.10 -8.89 0.43
CA PRO A 172 -15.25 -9.78 -0.38
C PRO A 172 -15.93 -10.21 -1.68
N LEU A 173 -17.22 -10.52 -1.66
CA LEU A 173 -18.01 -10.83 -2.86
C LEU A 173 -18.00 -9.70 -3.88
N LYS A 174 -18.16 -8.46 -3.42
CA LYS A 174 -18.13 -7.27 -4.27
C LYS A 174 -16.75 -6.96 -4.82
N LEU A 175 -15.72 -7.00 -3.99
CA LEU A 175 -14.34 -6.69 -4.39
C LEU A 175 -13.80 -7.72 -5.39
N LEU A 176 -14.13 -9.00 -5.18
CA LEU A 176 -13.64 -10.13 -5.95
C LEU A 176 -14.62 -10.57 -7.05
N LYS A 177 -15.64 -9.78 -7.39
CA LYS A 177 -16.72 -10.17 -8.32
C LYS A 177 -16.21 -10.71 -9.66
N ASP A 178 -15.13 -10.15 -10.19
CA ASP A 178 -14.54 -10.51 -11.47
C ASP A 178 -13.23 -11.32 -11.32
N PHE A 179 -12.81 -11.60 -10.09
CA PHE A 179 -11.58 -12.33 -9.80
C PHE A 179 -11.72 -13.80 -10.19
N ARG A 180 -10.67 -14.34 -10.83
CA ARG A 180 -10.54 -15.77 -11.17
C ARG A 180 -9.14 -16.23 -10.79
N GLY A 181 -9.04 -17.29 -9.99
CA GLY A 181 -7.73 -17.79 -9.56
C GLY A 181 -7.69 -18.28 -8.12
N THR A 182 -6.52 -18.25 -7.53
CA THR A 182 -6.29 -18.67 -6.14
C THR A 182 -6.38 -17.47 -5.19
N LEU A 183 -7.27 -17.54 -4.21
CA LEU A 183 -7.38 -16.60 -3.11
C LEU A 183 -6.82 -17.23 -1.84
N GLN A 184 -5.76 -16.68 -1.28
CA GLN A 184 -5.20 -17.14 -0.01
C GLN A 184 -5.65 -16.24 1.15
N CYS A 185 -6.11 -16.87 2.25
CA CYS A 185 -6.68 -16.16 3.39
C CYS A 185 -6.54 -17.00 4.69
N ASP A 186 -6.91 -16.38 5.81
CA ASP A 186 -6.86 -16.98 7.15
C ASP A 186 -7.93 -18.05 7.42
N GLY A 187 -8.92 -18.19 6.56
CA GLY A 187 -10.07 -19.09 6.74
C GLY A 187 -11.28 -18.44 7.41
N TYR A 188 -11.35 -17.10 7.43
CA TYR A 188 -12.56 -16.39 7.79
C TYR A 188 -13.72 -16.74 6.83
N GLY A 189 -14.91 -16.98 7.39
CA GLY A 189 -16.07 -17.52 6.64
C GLY A 189 -16.51 -16.69 5.43
N ALA A 190 -16.24 -15.39 5.41
CA ALA A 190 -16.58 -14.53 4.29
C ALA A 190 -15.87 -14.93 2.99
N TYR A 191 -14.64 -15.43 3.07
CA TYR A 191 -13.90 -15.91 1.90
C TYR A 191 -14.47 -17.23 1.36
N GLY A 192 -14.96 -18.09 2.27
CA GLY A 192 -15.67 -19.31 1.89
C GLY A 192 -16.94 -19.04 1.07
N ALA A 193 -17.64 -17.94 1.33
CA ALA A 193 -18.79 -17.53 0.54
C ALA A 193 -18.42 -17.18 -0.92
N VAL A 194 -17.23 -16.58 -1.14
CA VAL A 194 -16.72 -16.26 -2.50
C VAL A 194 -16.52 -17.55 -3.30
N GLN A 195 -15.88 -18.57 -2.72
CA GLN A 195 -15.67 -19.85 -3.38
C GLN A 195 -16.99 -20.59 -3.64
N LYS A 196 -17.90 -20.62 -2.65
CA LYS A 196 -19.22 -21.30 -2.79
C LYS A 196 -20.04 -20.75 -3.95
N LEU A 197 -19.99 -19.44 -4.18
CA LEU A 197 -20.71 -18.81 -5.30
C LEU A 197 -20.04 -19.03 -6.66
N ARG A 198 -18.73 -19.30 -6.68
CA ARG A 198 -17.95 -19.44 -7.92
C ARG A 198 -16.90 -20.55 -7.79
N PRO A 199 -17.33 -21.81 -7.58
CA PRO A 199 -16.43 -22.93 -7.29
C PRO A 199 -15.43 -23.22 -8.42
N ASP A 200 -15.85 -23.01 -9.67
CA ASP A 200 -15.00 -23.25 -10.85
C ASP A 200 -14.05 -22.10 -11.16
N GLN A 201 -14.21 -20.94 -10.52
CA GLN A 201 -13.42 -19.75 -10.80
C GLN A 201 -12.46 -19.39 -9.68
N VAL A 202 -12.82 -19.67 -8.43
CA VAL A 202 -12.05 -19.28 -7.25
C VAL A 202 -11.66 -20.49 -6.42
N ARG A 203 -10.36 -20.71 -6.27
CA ARG A 203 -9.80 -21.71 -5.35
C ARG A 203 -9.32 -21.00 -4.08
N LEU A 204 -9.66 -21.53 -2.91
CA LEU A 204 -9.15 -21.00 -1.64
C LEU A 204 -7.86 -21.72 -1.25
N ALA A 205 -6.84 -20.97 -0.88
CA ALA A 205 -5.67 -21.47 -0.18
C ALA A 205 -5.70 -20.96 1.28
N ASN A 206 -5.41 -21.85 2.23
CA ASN A 206 -5.38 -21.48 3.64
C ASN A 206 -3.95 -21.30 4.17
N CYS A 207 -3.84 -20.54 5.25
CA CYS A 207 -2.59 -20.13 5.85
C CYS A 207 -2.10 -21.13 6.90
N MET A 208 -0.91 -21.70 6.70
CA MET A 208 -0.24 -22.59 7.67
C MET A 208 0.18 -21.84 8.95
N ALA A 209 0.45 -20.54 8.89
CA ALA A 209 0.81 -19.77 10.08
C ALA A 209 -0.34 -19.72 11.12
N HIS A 210 -1.59 -19.70 10.66
CA HIS A 210 -2.75 -19.78 11.54
C HIS A 210 -2.89 -21.18 12.19
N VAL A 211 -2.66 -22.25 11.41
CA VAL A 211 -2.59 -23.63 11.97
C VAL A 211 -1.48 -23.70 13.03
N ARG A 212 -0.30 -23.15 12.73
CA ARG A 212 0.81 -23.11 13.68
C ARG A 212 0.44 -22.36 14.97
N ARG A 213 -0.30 -21.26 14.86
CA ARG A 213 -0.75 -20.47 16.03
C ARG A 213 -1.66 -21.28 16.93
N GLU A 214 -2.64 -22.00 16.38
CA GLU A 214 -3.55 -22.87 17.16
C GLU A 214 -2.76 -23.90 17.97
N PHE A 215 -1.76 -24.57 17.37
CA PHE A 215 -0.90 -25.51 18.10
C PHE A 215 -0.01 -24.82 19.13
N PHE A 216 0.49 -23.62 18.84
CA PHE A 216 1.30 -22.87 19.79
C PHE A 216 0.48 -22.48 21.04
N GLU A 217 -0.74 -22.03 20.87
CA GLU A 217 -1.65 -21.71 21.96
C GLU A 217 -2.10 -22.95 22.74
N ALA A 218 -2.16 -24.11 22.10
CA ALA A 218 -2.48 -25.39 22.72
C ALA A 218 -1.35 -25.97 23.61
N LYS A 219 -0.13 -25.40 23.60
CA LYS A 219 1.00 -25.91 24.41
C LYS A 219 0.70 -25.95 25.90
N SER A 220 -0.04 -24.98 26.41
CA SER A 220 -0.44 -24.97 27.84
C SER A 220 -1.42 -26.07 28.23
N ASN A 221 -2.09 -26.70 27.24
CA ASN A 221 -3.07 -27.77 27.44
C ASN A 221 -2.47 -29.16 27.22
N ASP A 222 -1.68 -29.34 26.12
CA ASP A 222 -1.00 -30.59 25.79
C ASP A 222 0.35 -30.26 25.12
N GLU A 223 1.38 -30.10 25.94
CA GLU A 223 2.70 -29.69 25.48
C GLU A 223 3.33 -30.73 24.53
N LYS A 224 3.15 -32.00 24.79
CA LYS A 224 3.75 -33.07 23.98
C LYS A 224 3.23 -33.04 22.57
N ARG A 225 1.90 -33.18 22.38
CA ARG A 225 1.29 -33.18 21.04
C ARG A 225 1.48 -31.86 20.33
N ALA A 226 1.35 -30.73 21.03
CA ALA A 226 1.58 -29.42 20.44
C ALA A 226 3.02 -29.25 19.94
N THR A 227 4.02 -29.70 20.68
CA THR A 227 5.43 -29.65 20.28
C THR A 227 5.72 -30.55 19.07
N GLU A 228 5.16 -31.76 19.04
CA GLU A 228 5.26 -32.66 17.88
C GLU A 228 4.72 -32.01 16.60
N ALA A 229 3.51 -31.45 16.66
CA ALA A 229 2.90 -30.75 15.53
C ALA A 229 3.72 -29.55 15.09
N LEU A 230 4.20 -28.72 16.02
CA LEU A 230 5.04 -27.57 15.72
C LEU A 230 6.37 -27.97 15.08
N ALA A 231 6.96 -29.10 15.48
CA ALA A 231 8.19 -29.63 14.88
C ALA A 231 7.96 -30.07 13.42
N LEU A 232 6.82 -30.70 13.10
CA LEU A 232 6.46 -31.05 11.74
C LEU A 232 6.25 -29.81 10.87
N ILE A 233 5.51 -28.82 11.38
CA ILE A 233 5.30 -27.54 10.70
C ILE A 233 6.63 -26.81 10.47
N GLN A 234 7.54 -26.84 11.44
CA GLN A 234 8.88 -26.24 11.30
C GLN A 234 9.68 -26.86 10.16
N LYS A 235 9.63 -28.20 9.99
CA LYS A 235 10.28 -28.88 8.86
C LYS A 235 9.68 -28.40 7.52
N MET A 236 8.37 -28.21 7.43
CA MET A 236 7.72 -27.66 6.21
C MET A 236 8.23 -26.26 5.88
N TYR A 237 8.35 -25.38 6.88
CA TYR A 237 8.95 -24.05 6.69
C TYR A 237 10.44 -24.11 6.34
N GLY A 238 11.14 -25.17 6.74
CA GLY A 238 12.53 -25.44 6.35
C GLY A 238 12.67 -25.61 4.84
N VAL A 239 11.76 -26.36 4.20
CA VAL A 239 11.73 -26.54 2.73
C VAL A 239 11.49 -25.20 2.02
N GLU A 240 10.60 -24.36 2.55
CA GLU A 240 10.37 -23.02 2.00
C GLU A 240 11.55 -22.08 2.20
N ALA A 241 12.27 -22.21 3.30
CA ALA A 241 13.51 -21.46 3.54
C ALA A 241 14.61 -21.86 2.55
N GLU A 242 14.74 -23.16 2.26
CA GLU A 242 15.64 -23.68 1.22
C GLU A 242 15.30 -23.10 -0.16
N ALA A 243 14.04 -23.15 -0.56
CA ALA A 243 13.58 -22.58 -1.82
C ALA A 243 13.92 -21.08 -1.96
N ARG A 244 13.75 -20.32 -0.88
CA ARG A 244 14.09 -18.89 -0.84
C ARG A 244 15.60 -18.64 -0.89
N HIS A 245 16.38 -19.45 -0.16
CA HIS A 245 17.85 -19.35 -0.16
C HIS A 245 18.43 -19.61 -1.55
N LEU A 246 17.91 -20.62 -2.24
CA LEU A 246 18.28 -20.96 -3.61
C LEU A 246 17.64 -20.05 -4.66
N GLN A 247 16.81 -19.09 -4.27
CA GLN A 247 16.10 -18.16 -5.17
C GLN A 247 15.31 -18.85 -6.28
N LEU A 248 14.71 -20.01 -5.98
CA LEU A 248 13.98 -20.83 -6.94
C LEU A 248 12.80 -20.09 -7.55
N GLY A 249 12.63 -20.24 -8.86
CA GLY A 249 11.44 -19.84 -9.57
C GLY A 249 10.22 -20.71 -9.24
N PRO A 250 9.00 -20.32 -9.66
CA PRO A 250 7.79 -21.05 -9.30
C PRO A 250 7.79 -22.54 -9.69
N GLN A 251 8.34 -22.89 -10.84
CA GLN A 251 8.40 -24.27 -11.31
C GLN A 251 9.40 -25.10 -10.49
N GLU A 252 10.58 -24.58 -10.25
CA GLU A 252 11.61 -25.20 -9.44
C GLU A 252 11.16 -25.38 -7.97
N ARG A 253 10.49 -24.34 -7.43
CA ARG A 253 9.89 -24.40 -6.10
C ARG A 253 8.81 -25.47 -6.01
N LEU A 254 8.00 -25.64 -7.06
CA LEU A 254 7.00 -26.69 -7.12
C LEU A 254 7.64 -28.10 -7.16
N ALA A 255 8.74 -28.26 -7.90
CA ALA A 255 9.49 -29.52 -7.93
C ALA A 255 10.06 -29.86 -6.55
N LEU A 256 10.72 -28.89 -5.88
CA LEU A 256 11.23 -29.06 -4.52
C LEU A 256 10.12 -29.42 -3.52
N ARG A 257 8.95 -28.81 -3.64
CA ARG A 257 7.78 -29.12 -2.80
C ARG A 257 7.27 -30.54 -3.03
N ARG A 258 7.22 -31.01 -4.26
CA ARG A 258 6.83 -32.39 -4.56
C ARG A 258 7.79 -33.41 -3.96
N GLU A 259 9.10 -33.11 -3.99
CA GLU A 259 10.13 -33.97 -3.45
C GLU A 259 10.17 -33.96 -1.93
N LYS A 260 10.20 -32.78 -1.30
CA LYS A 260 10.47 -32.65 0.14
C LYS A 260 9.29 -32.24 0.99
N LEU A 261 8.37 -31.43 0.47
CA LEU A 261 7.24 -30.91 1.25
C LEU A 261 6.05 -31.87 1.25
N SER A 262 5.73 -32.50 0.12
CA SER A 262 4.60 -33.44 0.02
C SER A 262 4.70 -34.59 1.03
N PRO A 263 5.84 -35.28 1.21
CA PRO A 263 5.98 -36.29 2.25
C PRO A 263 5.74 -35.77 3.67
N LEU A 264 6.17 -34.52 3.96
CA LEU A 264 5.91 -33.89 5.27
C LEU A 264 4.42 -33.61 5.48
N PHE A 265 3.69 -33.25 4.43
CA PHE A 265 2.24 -33.09 4.49
C PHE A 265 1.57 -34.43 4.80
N GLU A 266 1.95 -35.52 4.15
CA GLU A 266 1.40 -36.86 4.43
C GLU A 266 1.68 -37.30 5.88
N VAL A 267 2.90 -37.12 6.37
CA VAL A 267 3.24 -37.41 7.78
C VAL A 267 2.38 -36.58 8.73
N PHE A 268 2.21 -35.29 8.44
CA PHE A 268 1.41 -34.42 9.30
C PHE A 268 -0.08 -34.77 9.24
N LYS A 269 -0.60 -35.14 8.09
CA LYS A 269 -1.99 -35.61 7.94
C LYS A 269 -2.24 -36.88 8.75
N THR A 270 -1.36 -37.86 8.63
CA THR A 270 -1.43 -39.10 9.39
C THR A 270 -1.39 -38.83 10.90
N TRP A 271 -0.53 -37.89 11.33
CA TRP A 271 -0.45 -37.47 12.72
C TRP A 271 -1.76 -36.82 13.19
N LEU A 272 -2.38 -35.94 12.38
CA LEU A 272 -3.66 -35.30 12.71
C LEU A 272 -4.78 -36.33 12.84
N ASP A 273 -4.90 -37.25 11.88
CA ASP A 273 -5.94 -38.29 11.87
C ASP A 273 -5.81 -39.26 13.04
N HIS A 274 -4.57 -39.60 13.41
CA HIS A 274 -4.30 -40.46 14.56
C HIS A 274 -4.71 -39.83 15.88
N HIS A 275 -4.41 -38.51 16.07
CA HIS A 275 -4.61 -37.85 17.36
C HIS A 275 -6.00 -37.29 17.57
N ILE A 276 -6.78 -37.01 16.51
CA ILE A 276 -8.11 -36.38 16.66
C ILE A 276 -9.06 -37.25 17.52
N GLY A 277 -8.97 -38.58 17.41
CA GLY A 277 -9.77 -39.52 18.20
C GLY A 277 -9.27 -39.74 19.62
N GLN A 278 -8.09 -39.22 19.97
CA GLN A 278 -7.45 -39.42 21.28
C GLN A 278 -7.55 -38.21 22.22
N VAL A 279 -8.13 -37.14 21.75
CA VAL A 279 -8.22 -35.85 22.49
C VAL A 279 -9.66 -35.40 22.63
N THR A 280 -9.95 -34.71 23.73
CA THR A 280 -11.28 -34.11 23.91
C THR A 280 -11.52 -33.00 22.87
N PRO A 281 -12.60 -33.02 22.06
CA PRO A 281 -12.86 -32.03 21.02
C PRO A 281 -12.90 -30.58 21.52
N ALA A 282 -13.33 -30.35 22.77
CA ALA A 282 -13.40 -29.03 23.38
C ALA A 282 -12.05 -28.51 23.93
N SER A 283 -11.04 -29.38 24.06
CA SER A 283 -9.69 -29.01 24.50
C SER A 283 -8.99 -28.12 23.50
N ALA A 284 -7.99 -27.35 23.91
CA ALA A 284 -7.24 -26.49 22.99
C ALA A 284 -6.52 -27.31 21.90
N ILE A 285 -5.91 -28.45 22.26
CA ILE A 285 -5.25 -29.33 21.29
C ILE A 285 -6.27 -29.97 20.33
N GLY A 286 -7.44 -30.40 20.82
CA GLY A 286 -8.50 -30.95 19.97
C GLY A 286 -9.04 -29.92 18.96
N LYS A 287 -9.21 -28.68 19.39
CA LYS A 287 -9.58 -27.56 18.53
C LYS A 287 -8.52 -27.27 17.48
N ALA A 288 -7.24 -27.29 17.84
CA ALA A 288 -6.12 -27.07 16.92
C ALA A 288 -6.07 -28.16 15.83
N ILE A 289 -6.21 -29.44 16.21
CA ILE A 289 -6.27 -30.56 15.25
C ILE A 289 -7.48 -30.42 14.33
N ALA A 290 -8.67 -30.20 14.89
CA ALA A 290 -9.89 -30.01 14.11
C ALA A 290 -9.81 -28.79 13.18
N TYR A 291 -9.14 -27.71 13.62
CA TYR A 291 -8.88 -26.51 12.79
C TYR A 291 -8.02 -26.87 11.58
N ALA A 292 -6.92 -27.58 11.76
CA ALA A 292 -6.04 -28.04 10.71
C ALA A 292 -6.77 -28.96 9.71
N LEU A 293 -7.49 -29.98 10.21
CA LEU A 293 -8.22 -30.93 9.36
C LEU A 293 -9.29 -30.25 8.51
N ARG A 294 -10.06 -29.31 9.04
CA ARG A 294 -11.07 -28.56 8.27
C ARG A 294 -10.47 -27.75 7.11
N ARG A 295 -9.21 -27.33 7.25
CA ARG A 295 -8.51 -26.50 6.24
C ARG A 295 -7.57 -27.30 5.37
N TRP A 296 -7.44 -28.58 5.63
CA TRP A 296 -6.49 -29.45 4.96
C TRP A 296 -6.56 -29.39 3.43
N PRO A 297 -7.76 -29.51 2.79
CA PRO A 297 -7.86 -29.47 1.33
C PRO A 297 -7.31 -28.16 0.74
N ASN A 298 -7.55 -27.04 1.42
CA ASN A 298 -7.10 -25.72 0.95
C ASN A 298 -5.62 -25.46 1.23
N MET A 299 -5.02 -26.12 2.23
CA MET A 299 -3.57 -26.03 2.46
C MET A 299 -2.77 -26.76 1.38
N GLN A 300 -3.32 -27.84 0.82
CA GLN A 300 -2.68 -28.60 -0.26
C GLN A 300 -2.54 -27.84 -1.58
N ILE A 301 -3.23 -26.72 -1.76
CA ILE A 301 -3.11 -25.88 -2.97
C ILE A 301 -1.66 -25.42 -3.19
N ALA A 302 -0.89 -25.19 -2.13
CA ALA A 302 0.52 -24.87 -2.22
C ALA A 302 1.38 -25.98 -2.87
N LEU A 303 0.94 -27.24 -2.83
CA LEU A 303 1.60 -28.38 -3.50
C LEU A 303 1.25 -28.46 -5.00
N GLN A 304 0.30 -27.67 -5.48
CA GLN A 304 -0.16 -27.67 -6.86
C GLN A 304 0.37 -26.46 -7.66
N ASP A 305 0.68 -25.36 -6.97
CA ASP A 305 1.18 -24.12 -7.60
C ASP A 305 2.34 -23.54 -6.79
N GLY A 306 3.53 -23.51 -7.40
CA GLY A 306 4.76 -23.02 -6.75
C GLY A 306 4.74 -21.51 -6.45
N ARG A 307 3.79 -20.73 -6.97
CA ARG A 307 3.58 -19.31 -6.65
C ARG A 307 2.88 -19.12 -5.32
N VAL A 308 2.00 -20.08 -4.95
CA VAL A 308 1.20 -19.99 -3.72
C VAL A 308 2.10 -20.18 -2.50
N GLU A 309 2.05 -19.21 -1.57
CA GLU A 309 2.82 -19.26 -0.31
C GLU A 309 2.21 -20.30 0.66
N LEU A 310 3.00 -20.80 1.63
CA LEU A 310 2.44 -21.63 2.70
C LEU A 310 1.58 -20.81 3.69
N ASP A 311 1.80 -19.50 3.72
CA ASP A 311 1.10 -18.59 4.62
C ASP A 311 0.74 -17.27 3.93
N ASN A 312 -0.09 -16.47 4.59
CA ASN A 312 -0.48 -15.14 4.13
C ASN A 312 0.34 -14.00 4.77
N ASN A 313 1.54 -14.29 5.27
CA ASN A 313 2.42 -13.31 5.93
C ASN A 313 2.74 -12.09 5.06
N LEU A 314 2.67 -12.21 3.73
CA LEU A 314 2.93 -11.07 2.83
C LEU A 314 1.85 -10.00 2.98
N VAL A 315 0.57 -10.36 3.01
CA VAL A 315 -0.52 -9.40 3.25
C VAL A 315 -0.50 -8.90 4.69
N GLU A 316 -0.18 -9.75 5.68
CA GLU A 316 -0.04 -9.32 7.07
C GLU A 316 1.07 -8.28 7.23
N ASN A 317 2.20 -8.46 6.54
CA ASN A 317 3.29 -7.48 6.50
C ASN A 317 2.86 -6.17 5.83
N ALA A 318 2.00 -6.23 4.80
CA ALA A 318 1.43 -5.04 4.17
C ALA A 318 0.53 -4.25 5.14
N ILE A 319 -0.14 -4.93 6.08
CA ILE A 319 -1.02 -4.33 7.10
C ILE A 319 -0.23 -3.58 8.19
N ARG A 320 1.02 -3.94 8.47
CA ARG A 320 1.82 -3.38 9.58
C ARG A 320 1.83 -1.84 9.66
N PRO A 321 1.96 -1.07 8.57
CA PRO A 321 1.90 0.39 8.64
C PRO A 321 0.60 0.91 9.26
N VAL A 322 -0.54 0.29 8.94
CA VAL A 322 -1.83 0.63 9.55
C VAL A 322 -1.84 0.30 11.04
N ALA A 323 -1.32 -0.87 11.41
CA ALA A 323 -1.26 -1.32 12.79
C ALA A 323 -0.39 -0.41 13.68
N ILE A 324 0.71 0.11 13.13
CA ILE A 324 1.57 1.11 13.79
C ILE A 324 0.85 2.45 13.85
N GLY A 325 0.29 2.91 12.73
CA GLY A 325 -0.38 4.20 12.61
C GLY A 325 -1.51 4.38 13.63
N ARG A 326 -2.37 3.37 13.79
CA ARG A 326 -3.50 3.44 14.73
C ARG A 326 -3.10 3.53 16.20
N LYS A 327 -1.84 3.17 16.55
CA LYS A 327 -1.30 3.41 17.90
C LYS A 327 -0.94 4.89 18.12
N ASN A 328 -0.73 5.64 17.04
CA ASN A 328 -0.38 7.07 17.09
C ASN A 328 -1.60 7.99 16.94
N TYR A 329 -2.45 7.77 15.92
CA TYR A 329 -3.60 8.65 15.65
C TYR A 329 -4.93 8.11 16.21
N LEU A 330 -4.96 6.90 16.79
CA LEU A 330 -6.05 6.25 17.51
C LEU A 330 -7.32 5.96 16.69
N PHE A 331 -7.76 6.88 15.84
CA PHE A 331 -8.99 6.78 15.02
C PHE A 331 -8.89 7.58 13.72
N ALA A 332 -9.71 7.24 12.75
CA ALA A 332 -9.99 8.08 11.59
C ALA A 332 -11.10 9.09 11.92
N GLY A 333 -10.97 10.33 11.46
CA GLY A 333 -11.92 11.41 11.78
C GLY A 333 -13.32 11.27 11.16
N SER A 334 -13.50 10.36 10.18
CA SER A 334 -14.78 9.99 9.57
C SER A 334 -14.60 8.78 8.65
N HIS A 335 -15.70 8.16 8.21
CA HIS A 335 -15.66 7.10 7.20
C HIS A 335 -14.96 7.54 5.91
N GLU A 336 -15.21 8.76 5.45
CA GLU A 336 -14.57 9.32 4.27
C GLU A 336 -13.05 9.55 4.50
N ALA A 337 -12.65 9.92 5.71
CA ALA A 337 -11.23 10.02 6.06
C ALA A 337 -10.55 8.65 6.06
N ALA A 338 -11.23 7.60 6.51
CA ALA A 338 -10.73 6.23 6.46
C ALA A 338 -10.59 5.72 5.01
N LYS A 339 -11.55 6.01 4.12
CA LYS A 339 -11.42 5.70 2.67
C LYS A 339 -10.20 6.37 2.04
N ARG A 340 -10.00 7.66 2.32
CA ARG A 340 -8.82 8.39 1.82
C ARG A 340 -7.50 7.83 2.38
N ALA A 341 -7.49 7.40 3.64
CA ALA A 341 -6.33 6.75 4.23
C ALA A 341 -5.99 5.43 3.50
N ALA A 342 -6.98 4.62 3.15
CA ALA A 342 -6.80 3.40 2.37
C ALA A 342 -6.12 3.67 1.02
N MET A 343 -6.54 4.72 0.30
CA MET A 343 -5.89 5.13 -0.96
C MET A 343 -4.41 5.46 -0.74
N VAL A 344 -4.11 6.26 0.28
CA VAL A 344 -2.72 6.67 0.56
C VAL A 344 -1.86 5.48 0.97
N TYR A 345 -2.36 4.58 1.82
CA TYR A 345 -1.65 3.35 2.18
C TYR A 345 -1.39 2.47 0.95
N THR A 346 -2.34 2.37 0.02
CA THR A 346 -2.15 1.66 -1.25
C THR A 346 -0.93 2.20 -2.01
N PHE A 347 -0.87 3.51 -2.21
CA PHE A 347 0.22 4.10 -2.99
C PHE A 347 1.56 4.11 -2.26
N PHE A 348 1.58 4.34 -0.94
CA PHE A 348 2.83 4.29 -0.19
C PHE A 348 3.39 2.87 -0.10
N SER A 349 2.52 1.86 -0.01
CA SER A 349 2.94 0.47 -0.13
C SER A 349 3.49 0.17 -1.52
N ALA A 350 2.82 0.65 -2.58
CA ALA A 350 3.30 0.48 -3.95
C ALA A 350 4.67 1.15 -4.17
N CYS A 351 4.86 2.37 -3.67
CA CYS A 351 6.16 3.05 -3.71
C CYS A 351 7.25 2.23 -3.00
N LYS A 352 6.95 1.71 -1.81
CA LYS A 352 7.89 0.86 -1.04
C LYS A 352 8.28 -0.39 -1.81
N GLN A 353 7.32 -1.09 -2.40
CA GLN A 353 7.57 -2.32 -3.17
C GLN A 353 8.37 -2.03 -4.45
N ALA A 354 8.15 -0.89 -5.08
CA ALA A 354 8.86 -0.46 -6.28
C ALA A 354 10.22 0.24 -6.00
N GLY A 355 10.61 0.40 -4.73
CA GLY A 355 11.82 1.14 -4.36
C GLY A 355 11.78 2.62 -4.76
N VAL A 356 10.57 3.22 -4.78
CA VAL A 356 10.34 4.63 -5.14
C VAL A 356 10.21 5.45 -3.87
N ASN A 357 10.86 6.61 -3.82
CA ASN A 357 10.66 7.55 -2.73
C ASN A 357 9.22 8.12 -2.80
N PRO A 358 8.35 7.85 -1.79
CA PRO A 358 6.96 8.26 -1.82
C PRO A 358 6.77 9.77 -1.77
N GLU A 359 7.71 10.53 -1.18
CA GLU A 359 7.66 11.99 -1.13
C GLU A 359 7.86 12.61 -2.52
N ILE A 360 8.87 12.14 -3.24
CA ILE A 360 9.16 12.60 -4.61
C ILE A 360 8.01 12.19 -5.54
N TRP A 361 7.53 10.96 -5.42
CA TRP A 361 6.41 10.47 -6.22
C TRP A 361 5.13 11.29 -5.98
N LEU A 362 4.76 11.50 -4.72
CA LEU A 362 3.53 12.21 -4.39
C LEU A 362 3.58 13.68 -4.83
N ALA A 363 4.72 14.35 -4.65
CA ALA A 363 4.91 15.72 -5.12
C ALA A 363 4.81 15.83 -6.64
N ASP A 364 5.42 14.88 -7.37
CA ASP A 364 5.33 14.83 -8.84
C ASP A 364 3.89 14.58 -9.30
N VAL A 365 3.20 13.60 -8.72
CA VAL A 365 1.81 13.31 -9.05
C VAL A 365 0.91 14.50 -8.78
N LEU A 366 0.95 15.09 -7.59
CA LEU A 366 0.12 16.25 -7.24
C LEU A 366 0.40 17.49 -8.11
N SER A 367 1.62 17.62 -8.65
CA SER A 367 1.95 18.72 -9.54
C SER A 367 1.34 18.59 -10.93
N ARG A 368 1.06 17.36 -11.37
CA ARG A 368 0.64 17.06 -12.76
C ARG A 368 -0.78 16.54 -12.89
N ILE A 369 -1.34 15.97 -11.84
CA ILE A 369 -2.61 15.22 -11.90
C ILE A 369 -3.79 16.07 -12.39
N ALA A 370 -3.81 17.36 -12.01
CA ALA A 370 -4.89 18.28 -12.42
C ALA A 370 -4.90 18.57 -13.93
N ASP A 371 -3.75 18.54 -14.57
CA ASP A 371 -3.56 18.86 -15.99
C ASP A 371 -3.41 17.60 -16.86
N THR A 372 -3.39 16.40 -16.25
CA THR A 372 -3.20 15.14 -16.97
C THR A 372 -4.55 14.63 -17.51
N LYS A 373 -4.61 14.39 -18.83
CA LYS A 373 -5.79 13.76 -19.44
C LYS A 373 -6.03 12.35 -18.89
N ILE A 374 -7.29 11.94 -18.84
CA ILE A 374 -7.67 10.61 -18.29
C ILE A 374 -6.93 9.47 -19.02
N GLY A 375 -6.74 9.54 -20.34
CA GLY A 375 -5.97 8.56 -21.11
C GLY A 375 -4.50 8.45 -20.71
N ASP A 376 -3.91 9.55 -20.27
CA ASP A 376 -2.48 9.68 -19.99
C ASP A 376 -2.10 9.46 -18.51
N LEU A 377 -3.06 9.11 -17.66
CA LEU A 377 -2.82 8.89 -16.22
C LEU A 377 -1.76 7.82 -15.93
N HIS A 378 -1.51 6.90 -16.86
CA HIS A 378 -0.44 5.91 -16.74
C HIS A 378 0.96 6.53 -16.65
N HIS A 379 1.16 7.75 -17.16
CA HIS A 379 2.41 8.48 -17.03
C HIS A 379 2.70 8.93 -15.59
N LEU A 380 1.68 9.05 -14.74
CA LEU A 380 1.85 9.43 -13.33
C LEU A 380 2.45 8.30 -12.47
N PHE A 381 2.44 7.06 -12.97
CA PHE A 381 3.11 5.92 -12.34
C PHE A 381 4.55 5.71 -12.81
N ARG A 382 5.00 6.46 -13.81
CA ARG A 382 6.40 6.41 -14.27
C ARG A 382 7.29 7.18 -13.30
N LYS A 383 8.58 6.86 -13.33
CA LYS A 383 9.61 7.62 -12.61
C LYS A 383 9.48 9.11 -12.94
N PRO A 384 9.45 10.00 -11.93
CA PRO A 384 9.57 11.43 -12.19
C PRO A 384 10.87 11.69 -12.97
N PRO A 385 10.85 12.62 -13.94
CA PRO A 385 12.03 12.94 -14.74
C PRO A 385 13.20 13.31 -13.81
N ARG A 386 14.42 12.88 -14.16
CA ARG A 386 15.63 13.09 -13.33
C ARG A 386 15.95 14.57 -13.05
N ASN A 387 15.32 15.49 -13.76
CA ASN A 387 15.44 16.94 -13.60
C ASN A 387 14.04 17.59 -13.60
N PRO A 388 13.30 17.62 -12.51
CA PRO A 388 12.26 18.64 -12.37
C PRO A 388 13.00 19.95 -12.12
N VAL A 389 12.95 20.83 -13.10
CA VAL A 389 13.62 22.15 -13.11
C VAL A 389 13.33 23.03 -11.87
N HIS A 390 12.38 22.61 -11.03
CA HIS A 390 11.94 23.33 -9.83
C HIS A 390 12.24 22.64 -8.49
N HIS A 391 12.73 21.39 -8.46
CA HIS A 391 13.05 20.72 -7.19
C HIS A 391 14.52 20.80 -6.76
N ARG A 392 15.41 21.32 -7.63
CA ARG A 392 16.84 21.45 -7.30
C ARG A 392 17.16 22.44 -6.19
N GLN A 393 16.25 23.35 -5.87
CA GLN A 393 16.51 24.31 -4.77
C GLN A 393 15.95 23.89 -3.42
N CYS A 394 15.05 22.90 -3.36
CA CYS A 394 14.38 22.55 -2.10
C CYS A 394 14.88 21.28 -1.40
N TYR A 395 15.54 20.36 -2.10
CA TYR A 395 15.97 19.06 -1.55
C TYR A 395 17.24 18.53 -2.22
N ALA A 396 18.26 19.36 -2.41
CA ALA A 396 19.59 18.82 -2.57
C ALA A 396 20.23 18.79 -1.17
N PRO A 397 20.37 17.63 -0.52
CA PRO A 397 21.49 17.48 0.38
C PRO A 397 22.72 17.74 -0.51
N ARG A 398 23.61 18.65 -0.10
CA ARG A 398 24.96 18.69 -0.62
C ARG A 398 25.59 17.33 -0.30
N VAL A 399 25.33 16.34 -1.14
CA VAL A 399 26.04 15.07 -1.11
C VAL A 399 27.38 15.36 -1.73
N SER A 400 28.42 15.34 -0.93
CA SER A 400 29.81 15.37 -1.37
C SER A 400 30.02 14.33 -2.47
N PRO A 401 30.83 14.61 -3.51
CA PRO A 401 31.12 13.65 -4.57
C PRO A 401 31.85 12.45 -3.96
N GLY A 402 31.22 11.31 -3.87
CA GLY A 402 31.85 10.10 -3.35
C GLY A 402 30.90 8.91 -3.16
N PHE A 403 29.60 9.08 -3.22
CA PHE A 403 28.67 7.96 -3.22
C PHE A 403 28.18 7.68 -4.64
N GLN A 404 28.84 6.75 -5.33
CA GLN A 404 28.28 6.12 -6.51
C GLN A 404 27.12 5.22 -6.07
N PHE A 405 25.90 5.71 -6.27
CA PHE A 405 24.74 4.85 -6.29
C PHE A 405 24.87 3.88 -7.47
N CYS A 406 25.03 2.61 -7.15
CA CYS A 406 24.96 1.52 -8.12
C CYS A 406 23.55 1.56 -8.73
N GLY A 407 23.43 2.27 -9.86
CA GLY A 407 22.18 2.55 -10.53
C GLY A 407 21.84 1.47 -11.54
N ASN A 408 20.66 1.47 -11.99
CA ASN A 408 20.18 1.06 -13.31
C ASN A 408 19.57 -0.33 -13.50
N ARG A 409 19.39 -1.21 -12.52
CA ARG A 409 18.74 -2.50 -12.82
C ARG A 409 17.26 -2.68 -12.40
N TRP A 410 16.69 -1.81 -11.61
CA TRP A 410 15.36 -2.04 -10.99
C TRP A 410 14.16 -1.36 -11.67
N TRP A 411 14.41 -0.48 -12.64
CA TRP A 411 13.36 0.35 -13.27
C TRP A 411 12.69 -0.28 -14.50
N ARG A 412 13.13 -1.45 -14.90
CA ARG A 412 12.48 -2.26 -15.94
C ARG A 412 11.52 -3.30 -15.34
N SER A 413 11.08 -3.13 -14.10
CA SER A 413 10.03 -4.01 -13.58
C SER A 413 8.76 -3.79 -14.42
N PRO A 414 8.26 -4.82 -15.12
CA PRO A 414 7.03 -4.74 -15.92
C PRO A 414 5.81 -4.31 -15.11
N ILE A 415 5.92 -4.38 -13.79
CA ILE A 415 4.88 -4.23 -12.79
C ILE A 415 4.14 -2.89 -12.90
N PHE A 416 4.85 -1.77 -13.04
CA PHE A 416 4.19 -0.45 -13.08
C PHE A 416 3.74 -0.04 -14.49
N VAL A 417 4.40 -0.54 -15.54
CA VAL A 417 4.10 -0.16 -16.93
C VAL A 417 2.99 -1.04 -17.52
N SER A 418 2.94 -2.33 -17.17
CA SER A 418 1.90 -3.27 -17.60
C SER A 418 0.53 -2.90 -17.04
N ALA A 419 0.46 -2.45 -15.79
CA ALA A 419 -0.78 -2.09 -15.09
C ALA A 419 -1.71 -1.14 -15.86
N MET A 420 -1.17 -0.37 -16.80
CA MET A 420 -1.90 0.70 -17.47
C MET A 420 -2.05 0.53 -18.99
N ARG A 421 -1.28 -0.37 -19.63
CA ARG A 421 -1.44 -0.64 -21.06
C ARG A 421 -2.66 -1.51 -21.35
N GLU A 422 -2.99 -2.46 -20.47
CA GLU A 422 -4.10 -3.39 -20.68
C GLU A 422 -5.50 -2.76 -20.48
N SER A 423 -5.60 -1.58 -19.85
CA SER A 423 -6.88 -0.89 -19.61
C SER A 423 -7.29 0.12 -20.71
N THR A 424 -6.57 0.20 -21.82
CA THR A 424 -6.79 1.19 -22.87
C THR A 424 -7.69 0.74 -24.02
N SER A 425 -8.38 -0.40 -23.94
CA SER A 425 -9.47 -0.67 -24.89
C SER A 425 -10.66 0.27 -24.61
N ALA A 426 -10.85 1.21 -25.49
CA ALA A 426 -11.76 2.37 -25.37
C ALA A 426 -13.27 2.04 -25.32
N SER A 427 -13.67 0.77 -25.22
CA SER A 427 -15.06 0.35 -25.42
C SER A 427 -15.87 0.09 -24.14
N GLN A 428 -15.36 0.36 -22.94
CA GLN A 428 -16.10 0.14 -21.69
C GLN A 428 -16.15 1.33 -20.71
N ILE A 429 -16.03 2.56 -21.20
CA ILE A 429 -16.20 3.76 -20.36
C ILE A 429 -17.53 4.47 -20.72
N SER A 430 -18.62 3.75 -20.71
CA SER A 430 -19.96 4.36 -20.68
C SER A 430 -20.53 4.24 -19.26
N GLY A 431 -20.28 5.24 -18.43
CA GLY A 431 -20.84 5.26 -17.08
C GLY A 431 -20.28 6.30 -16.12
N PHE A 432 -19.32 7.10 -16.51
CA PHE A 432 -18.83 8.20 -15.68
C PHE A 432 -19.13 9.54 -16.32
N THR A 433 -20.16 10.21 -15.79
CA THR A 433 -20.42 11.63 -16.07
C THR A 433 -19.30 12.48 -15.45
N PRO A 434 -18.84 13.53 -16.13
CA PRO A 434 -17.77 14.44 -15.68
C PRO A 434 -18.15 15.36 -14.50
N ALA A 435 -19.20 15.05 -13.76
CA ALA A 435 -19.79 15.94 -12.74
C ALA A 435 -18.83 16.35 -11.60
N CYS A 436 -17.77 15.61 -11.33
CA CYS A 436 -16.82 15.98 -10.28
C CYS A 436 -15.75 17.01 -10.69
N LEU A 437 -15.57 17.25 -12.00
CA LEU A 437 -14.57 18.23 -12.47
C LEU A 437 -15.21 19.54 -12.98
N GLN A 438 -16.54 19.58 -13.17
CA GLN A 438 -17.25 20.76 -13.65
C GLN A 438 -17.95 21.58 -12.55
N ALA A 439 -18.02 21.12 -11.31
CA ALA A 439 -18.70 21.83 -10.22
C ALA A 439 -17.99 23.11 -9.73
N GLU A 440 -16.80 23.44 -10.22
CA GLU A 440 -16.07 24.67 -9.84
C GLU A 440 -16.01 25.75 -10.93
N LYS A 441 -16.79 25.64 -12.00
CA LYS A 441 -16.85 26.71 -13.03
C LYS A 441 -18.00 27.72 -12.88
N LYS A 442 -18.84 27.55 -11.88
CA LYS A 442 -19.90 28.54 -11.56
C LYS A 442 -19.90 28.78 -10.04
N VAL A 443 -19.20 29.74 -9.58
CA VAL A 443 -19.49 30.86 -8.67
C VAL A 443 -18.26 31.78 -8.65
#